data_2bd758cb0e0e994c307885d930de5fd7
#
_entry.id   2bd758cb0e0e994c307885d930de5fd7
#
_cell.length_a   1.000
_cell.length_b   1.000
_cell.length_c   1.000
_cell.angle_alpha   90.00
_cell.angle_beta   90.00
_cell.angle_gamma   90.00
#
_symmetry.space_group_name_H-M   'P 1'
#
loop_
_entity.id
_entity.type
_entity.pdbx_description
1 polymer ?
#
loop_
_entity_poly.entity_id
_entity_poly.type
_entity_poly.pdbx_seq_one_letter_code
_entity_poly.pdbx_strand_id
1 'polypeptide(L)'
;MATLEEKLCPVCFREAMEGGKCQNCGYVSDEASVGKNYLRSFSILNTKYLLGKSLGQGGFGITYLAKNMLNGSRCCIKEYFPSNLIQGRMPDGTVALTGEENRCEFEDGKQRFIEEARTLQELRGNVSVVDIQDFFEENGTAYFVM
;
A
#
# COMPACT_ATOMS: atom_id res chain seq x y z
N MET A 1 9.73 27.72 1.38
CA MET A 1 8.88 27.19 0.29
C MET A 1 8.48 25.75 0.60
N ALA A 2 7.22 25.41 0.35
CA ALA A 2 6.75 24.04 0.52
C ALA A 2 7.37 23.12 -0.53
N THR A 3 7.75 21.90 -0.13
CA THR A 3 8.23 20.89 -1.05
C THR A 3 7.08 20.35 -1.90
N LEU A 4 7.37 19.62 -2.97
CA LEU A 4 6.36 18.98 -3.80
C LEU A 4 5.49 18.04 -2.97
N GLU A 5 6.10 17.28 -2.07
CA GLU A 5 5.38 16.36 -1.18
C GLU A 5 4.41 17.09 -0.25
N GLU A 6 4.78 18.30 0.22
CA GLU A 6 3.90 19.10 1.08
C GLU A 6 2.69 19.65 0.32
N LYS A 7 2.80 19.82 -0.99
CA LYS A 7 1.71 20.32 -1.82
C LYS A 7 0.83 19.19 -2.38
N LEU A 8 1.37 18.00 -2.50
CA LEU A 8 0.69 16.87 -3.13
C LEU A 8 -0.33 16.25 -2.16
N CYS A 9 -1.55 16.08 -2.63
CA CYS A 9 -2.60 15.44 -1.84
C CYS A 9 -2.47 13.92 -1.90
N PRO A 10 -2.43 13.22 -0.75
CA PRO A 10 -2.31 11.76 -0.75
C PRO A 10 -3.62 11.04 -1.11
N VAL A 11 -4.68 11.75 -1.43
CA VAL A 11 -5.96 11.17 -1.83
C VAL A 11 -6.23 11.38 -3.32
N CYS A 12 -6.17 12.62 -3.80
CA CYS A 12 -6.43 12.89 -5.24
C CYS A 12 -5.16 13.04 -6.07
N PHE A 13 -3.99 13.09 -5.43
CA PHE A 13 -2.67 13.21 -6.06
C PHE A 13 -2.49 14.50 -6.89
N ARG A 14 -3.21 15.55 -6.55
CA ARG A 14 -3.04 16.88 -7.15
C ARG A 14 -2.23 17.77 -6.20
N GLU A 15 -1.53 18.73 -6.78
CA GLU A 15 -0.75 19.72 -6.04
C GLU A 15 -1.67 20.80 -5.46
N ALA A 16 -2.62 20.41 -4.62
CA ALA A 16 -3.68 21.27 -4.12
C ALA A 16 -3.71 21.38 -2.59
N MET A 17 -2.68 20.88 -1.89
CA MET A 17 -2.61 20.98 -0.44
C MET A 17 -2.21 22.39 -0.03
N GLU A 18 -3.00 22.99 0.86
CA GLU A 18 -2.74 24.31 1.40
C GLU A 18 -3.26 24.36 2.83
N GLY A 19 -2.38 24.66 3.78
CA GLY A 19 -2.76 24.72 5.19
C GLY A 19 -3.30 23.42 5.75
N GLY A 20 -2.80 22.30 5.28
CA GLY A 20 -3.22 20.97 5.74
C GLY A 20 -4.53 20.47 5.12
N LYS A 21 -5.07 21.19 4.13
CA LYS A 21 -6.31 20.80 3.46
C LYS A 21 -6.12 20.84 1.94
N CYS A 22 -6.66 19.84 1.26
CA CYS A 22 -6.64 19.82 -0.20
C CYS A 22 -7.75 20.69 -0.76
N GLN A 23 -7.38 21.65 -1.59
CA GLN A 23 -8.32 22.58 -2.21
C GLN A 23 -9.12 21.93 -3.35
N ASN A 24 -8.69 20.73 -3.81
CA ASN A 24 -9.39 20.00 -4.86
C ASN A 24 -10.43 19.02 -4.34
N CYS A 25 -10.04 18.10 -3.42
CA CYS A 25 -10.92 17.04 -2.95
C CYS A 25 -11.41 17.21 -1.52
N GLY A 26 -10.87 18.19 -0.78
CA GLY A 26 -11.28 18.48 0.59
C GLY A 26 -10.59 17.62 1.66
N TYR A 27 -9.62 16.79 1.28
CA TYR A 27 -8.88 15.99 2.25
C TYR A 27 -8.19 16.89 3.28
N VAL A 28 -8.32 16.53 4.55
CA VAL A 28 -7.66 17.22 5.66
C VAL A 28 -6.60 16.28 6.23
N SER A 29 -5.35 16.76 6.29
CA SER A 29 -4.28 15.94 6.83
C SER A 29 -4.50 15.67 8.32
N ASP A 30 -4.30 14.41 8.71
CA ASP A 30 -4.45 13.98 10.09
C ASP A 30 -3.26 13.09 10.44
N GLU A 31 -2.26 13.69 11.08
CA GLU A 31 -1.05 12.98 11.50
C GLU A 31 -1.35 11.89 12.53
N ALA A 32 -2.42 12.05 13.30
CA ALA A 32 -2.79 11.07 14.31
C ALA A 32 -3.36 9.79 13.70
N SER A 33 -3.81 9.82 12.44
CA SER A 33 -4.33 8.64 11.74
C SER A 33 -3.23 7.81 11.08
N VAL A 34 -1.99 8.30 11.09
CA VAL A 34 -0.86 7.58 10.47
C VAL A 34 -0.44 6.44 11.39
N GLY A 35 -0.71 5.21 10.97
CA GLY A 35 -0.31 4.02 11.72
C GLY A 35 1.19 3.82 11.72
N LYS A 36 1.72 3.29 12.83
CA LYS A 36 3.16 3.07 13.02
C LYS A 36 3.77 2.16 11.97
N ASN A 37 2.98 1.22 11.45
CA ASN A 37 3.45 0.20 10.50
C ASN A 37 3.16 0.56 9.05
N TYR A 38 2.57 1.71 8.79
CA TYR A 38 2.21 2.11 7.44
C TYR A 38 3.44 2.63 6.69
N LEU A 39 3.52 2.31 5.41
CA LEU A 39 4.49 2.95 4.52
C LEU A 39 4.13 4.43 4.41
N ARG A 40 5.16 5.25 4.27
CA ARG A 40 4.97 6.70 4.15
C ARG A 40 4.26 7.03 2.85
N SER A 41 3.37 8.02 2.90
CA SER A 41 2.77 8.57 1.69
C SER A 41 3.87 9.04 0.74
N PHE A 42 3.63 8.85 -0.54
CA PHE A 42 4.54 9.19 -1.65
C PHE A 42 5.76 8.27 -1.77
N SER A 43 5.81 7.17 -1.01
CA SER A 43 6.72 6.06 -1.29
C SER A 43 6.34 5.47 -2.64
N ILE A 44 7.34 4.95 -3.36
CA ILE A 44 7.12 4.35 -4.68
C ILE A 44 7.33 2.84 -4.58
N LEU A 45 6.33 2.08 -5.01
CA LEU A 45 6.39 0.63 -5.08
C LEU A 45 6.48 0.17 -6.54
N ASN A 46 7.28 -0.88 -6.76
CA ASN A 46 7.47 -1.49 -8.08
C ASN A 46 7.80 -0.46 -9.16
N THR A 47 8.53 0.58 -8.80
CA THR A 47 8.99 1.69 -9.63
C THR A 47 7.90 2.50 -10.34
N LYS A 48 6.62 2.17 -10.14
CA LYS A 48 5.52 2.81 -10.89
C LYS A 48 4.30 3.18 -10.04
N TYR A 49 4.21 2.71 -8.79
CA TYR A 49 3.06 3.03 -7.94
C TYR A 49 3.43 4.02 -6.87
N LEU A 50 2.85 5.20 -6.95
CA LEU A 50 3.04 6.25 -5.94
C LEU A 50 1.98 6.06 -4.86
N LEU A 51 2.42 5.76 -3.64
CA LEU A 51 1.50 5.57 -2.52
C LEU A 51 0.92 6.89 -2.05
N GLY A 52 -0.36 6.86 -1.74
CA GLY A 52 -1.03 7.95 -1.06
C GLY A 52 -1.37 7.55 0.38
N LYS A 53 -2.58 7.90 0.79
CA LYS A 53 -3.06 7.63 2.14
C LYS A 53 -3.28 6.13 2.35
N SER A 54 -2.90 5.62 3.54
CA SER A 54 -3.31 4.29 3.98
C SER A 54 -4.81 4.31 4.26
N LEU A 55 -5.51 3.27 3.78
CA LEU A 55 -6.97 3.18 3.90
C LEU A 55 -7.38 2.36 5.13
N GLY A 56 -6.54 1.44 5.56
CA GLY A 56 -6.83 0.66 6.76
C GLY A 56 -5.90 -0.53 6.92
N GLN A 57 -5.95 -1.14 8.10
CA GLN A 57 -5.18 -2.32 8.43
C GLN A 57 -6.10 -3.36 9.05
N GLY A 58 -6.10 -4.58 8.47
CA GLY A 58 -6.72 -5.76 9.07
C GLY A 58 -5.65 -6.68 9.65
N GLY A 59 -6.06 -7.88 10.10
CA GLY A 59 -5.14 -8.86 10.69
C GLY A 59 -4.08 -9.37 9.72
N PHE A 60 -4.35 -9.34 8.42
CA PHE A 60 -3.48 -9.93 7.40
C PHE A 60 -2.93 -8.94 6.40
N GLY A 61 -3.33 -7.69 6.45
CA GLY A 61 -2.84 -6.74 5.46
C GLY A 61 -3.17 -5.30 5.71
N ILE A 62 -2.48 -4.46 4.96
CA ILE A 62 -2.68 -3.01 4.96
C ILE A 62 -3.06 -2.61 3.54
N THR A 63 -4.08 -1.77 3.42
CA THR A 63 -4.53 -1.26 2.13
C THR A 63 -4.15 0.20 1.99
N TYR A 64 -3.60 0.56 0.84
CA TYR A 64 -3.16 1.92 0.51
C TYR A 64 -3.87 2.40 -0.75
N LEU A 65 -4.17 3.69 -0.78
CA LEU A 65 -4.51 4.36 -2.02
C LEU A 65 -3.21 4.62 -2.79
N ALA A 66 -3.26 4.49 -4.11
CA ALA A 66 -2.07 4.68 -4.94
C ALA A 66 -2.42 5.25 -6.30
N LYS A 67 -1.39 5.74 -6.99
CA LYS A 67 -1.51 6.21 -8.36
C LYS A 67 -0.50 5.46 -9.22
N ASN A 68 -0.97 4.88 -10.31
CA ASN A 68 -0.09 4.32 -11.32
C ASN A 68 0.50 5.47 -12.12
N MET A 69 1.80 5.70 -11.99
CA MET A 69 2.47 6.84 -12.62
C MET A 69 2.61 6.68 -14.14
N LEU A 70 2.45 5.46 -14.66
CA LEU A 70 2.55 5.23 -16.10
C LEU A 70 1.31 5.69 -16.86
N ASN A 71 0.12 5.51 -16.27
CA ASN A 71 -1.14 5.88 -16.94
C ASN A 71 -1.95 6.92 -16.17
N GLY A 72 -1.49 7.33 -14.98
CA GLY A 72 -2.18 8.33 -14.18
C GLY A 72 -3.42 7.86 -13.44
N SER A 73 -3.77 6.57 -13.53
CA SER A 73 -4.98 6.06 -12.88
C SER A 73 -4.76 5.84 -11.38
N ARG A 74 -5.82 6.04 -10.61
CA ARG A 74 -5.81 5.70 -9.19
C ARG A 74 -6.13 4.21 -9.02
N CYS A 75 -5.52 3.61 -8.02
CA CYS A 75 -5.71 2.20 -7.68
C CYS A 75 -5.57 2.01 -6.18
N CYS A 76 -5.85 0.80 -5.71
CA CYS A 76 -5.59 0.41 -4.33
C CYS A 76 -4.54 -0.68 -4.33
N ILE A 77 -3.64 -0.64 -3.35
CA ILE A 77 -2.61 -1.66 -3.19
C ILE A 77 -2.79 -2.30 -1.83
N LYS A 78 -2.89 -3.61 -1.81
CA LYS A 78 -2.93 -4.38 -0.56
C LYS A 78 -1.56 -5.00 -0.31
N GLU A 79 -1.05 -4.79 0.90
CA GLU A 79 0.23 -5.34 1.35
C GLU A 79 -0.04 -6.52 2.26
N TYR A 80 0.68 -7.62 2.04
CA TYR A 80 0.65 -8.74 2.98
C TYR A 80 1.39 -8.32 4.26
N PHE A 81 0.66 -8.20 5.36
CA PHE A 81 1.21 -7.71 6.62
C PHE A 81 0.51 -8.43 7.78
N PRO A 82 0.90 -9.71 8.05
CA PRO A 82 0.34 -10.45 9.18
C PRO A 82 0.90 -9.88 10.49
N SER A 83 0.12 -9.04 11.16
CA SER A 83 0.57 -8.25 12.29
C SER A 83 1.09 -9.09 13.46
N ASN A 84 0.60 -10.31 13.61
CA ASN A 84 1.06 -11.23 14.67
C ASN A 84 2.46 -11.81 14.43
N LEU A 85 2.98 -11.73 13.19
CA LEU A 85 4.30 -12.24 12.82
C LEU A 85 5.32 -11.13 12.61
N ILE A 86 4.88 -9.88 12.53
CA ILE A 86 5.74 -8.74 12.19
C ILE A 86 5.96 -7.86 13.40
N GLN A 87 7.23 -7.60 13.72
CA GLN A 87 7.63 -6.70 14.79
C GLN A 87 7.50 -5.23 14.37
N GLY A 88 7.79 -4.92 13.10
CA GLY A 88 7.75 -3.57 12.57
C GLY A 88 8.42 -3.48 11.22
N ARG A 89 8.89 -2.28 10.88
CA ARG A 89 9.60 -2.04 9.62
C ARG A 89 11.00 -1.52 9.86
N MET A 90 11.90 -1.88 8.96
CA MET A 90 13.20 -1.24 8.87
C MET A 90 13.04 0.17 8.27
N PRO A 91 14.05 1.05 8.42
CA PRO A 91 13.97 2.40 7.85
C PRO A 91 13.74 2.44 6.33
N ASP A 92 14.14 1.40 5.60
CA ASP A 92 13.93 1.30 4.15
C ASP A 92 12.53 0.77 3.77
N GLY A 93 11.69 0.44 4.75
CA GLY A 93 10.35 -0.09 4.53
C GLY A 93 10.25 -1.61 4.65
N THR A 94 11.37 -2.33 4.70
CA THR A 94 11.38 -3.80 4.80
C THR A 94 10.73 -4.26 6.10
N VAL A 95 9.86 -5.27 6.02
CA VAL A 95 9.20 -5.84 7.20
C VAL A 95 10.20 -6.64 8.04
N ALA A 96 10.07 -6.52 9.35
CA ALA A 96 10.90 -7.25 10.32
C ALA A 96 10.02 -8.21 11.10
N LEU A 97 10.37 -9.49 11.09
CA LEU A 97 9.61 -10.51 11.80
C LEU A 97 9.89 -10.47 13.30
N THR A 98 8.93 -10.95 14.09
CA THR A 98 9.08 -11.04 15.56
C THR A 98 10.17 -12.03 15.98
N GLY A 99 10.50 -13.02 15.12
CA GLY A 99 11.56 -13.98 15.35
C GLY A 99 11.75 -14.86 14.12
N GLU A 100 12.93 -15.48 14.01
CA GLU A 100 13.24 -16.38 12.89
C GLU A 100 12.34 -17.63 12.90
N GLU A 101 11.82 -18.03 14.04
CA GLU A 101 10.88 -19.14 14.16
C GLU A 101 9.56 -18.88 13.41
N ASN A 102 9.26 -17.60 13.13
CA ASN A 102 8.04 -17.21 12.42
C ASN A 102 8.23 -17.12 10.91
N ARG A 103 9.46 -17.26 10.43
CA ARG A 103 9.75 -17.08 8.99
C ARG A 103 9.02 -18.06 8.10
N CYS A 104 8.96 -19.33 8.51
CA CYS A 104 8.30 -20.36 7.73
C CYS A 104 6.80 -20.06 7.57
N GLU A 105 6.14 -19.71 8.67
CA GLU A 105 4.72 -19.34 8.66
C GLU A 105 4.49 -18.07 7.83
N PHE A 106 5.37 -17.09 7.95
CA PHE A 106 5.30 -15.85 7.17
C PHE A 106 5.42 -16.15 5.68
N GLU A 107 6.41 -16.94 5.28
CA GLU A 107 6.64 -17.27 3.87
C GLU A 107 5.49 -18.10 3.29
N ASP A 108 4.93 -19.04 4.04
CA ASP A 108 3.77 -19.82 3.61
C ASP A 108 2.56 -18.93 3.39
N GLY A 109 2.30 -17.98 4.28
CA GLY A 109 1.22 -17.01 4.14
C GLY A 109 1.44 -16.08 2.96
N LYS A 110 2.69 -15.65 2.72
CA LYS A 110 3.04 -14.82 1.58
C LYS A 110 2.76 -15.55 0.26
N GLN A 111 3.12 -16.83 0.16
CA GLN A 111 2.85 -17.60 -1.04
C GLN A 111 1.35 -17.76 -1.28
N ARG A 112 0.56 -18.01 -0.24
CA ARG A 112 -0.91 -18.05 -0.37
C ARG A 112 -1.48 -16.72 -0.83
N PHE A 113 -0.95 -15.62 -0.33
CA PHE A 113 -1.35 -14.28 -0.74
C PHE A 113 -1.10 -14.05 -2.23
N ILE A 114 0.09 -14.43 -2.71
CA ILE A 114 0.46 -14.32 -4.13
C ILE A 114 -0.40 -15.23 -5.00
N GLU A 115 -0.65 -16.46 -4.56
CA GLU A 115 -1.48 -17.41 -5.30
C GLU A 115 -2.93 -16.95 -5.41
N GLU A 116 -3.47 -16.35 -4.34
CA GLU A 116 -4.80 -15.76 -4.36
C GLU A 116 -4.87 -14.62 -5.38
N ALA A 117 -3.87 -13.73 -5.39
CA ALA A 117 -3.81 -12.64 -6.35
C ALA A 117 -3.73 -13.16 -7.78
N ARG A 118 -2.93 -14.20 -8.01
CA ARG A 118 -2.81 -14.84 -9.34
C ARG A 118 -4.13 -15.44 -9.79
N THR A 119 -4.82 -16.14 -8.90
CA THR A 119 -6.13 -16.74 -9.19
C THR A 119 -7.17 -15.69 -9.54
N LEU A 120 -7.21 -14.60 -8.76
CA LEU A 120 -8.12 -13.48 -9.02
C LEU A 120 -7.79 -12.81 -10.35
N GLN A 121 -6.52 -12.71 -10.70
CA GLN A 121 -6.11 -12.12 -11.98
C GLN A 121 -6.56 -12.99 -13.16
N GLU A 122 -6.52 -14.32 -13.03
CA GLU A 122 -7.02 -15.23 -14.06
C GLU A 122 -8.53 -15.11 -14.27
N LEU A 123 -9.26 -14.70 -13.23
CA LEU A 123 -10.71 -14.46 -13.28
C LEU A 123 -11.07 -13.04 -13.72
N ARG A 124 -10.09 -12.28 -14.14
CA ARG A 124 -10.23 -10.91 -14.57
C ARG A 124 -11.31 -10.75 -15.64
N GLY A 125 -12.14 -9.72 -15.47
CA GLY A 125 -13.28 -9.50 -16.37
C GLY A 125 -14.59 -10.09 -15.87
N ASN A 126 -14.56 -10.94 -14.83
CA ASN A 126 -15.76 -11.42 -14.17
C ASN A 126 -16.28 -10.35 -13.22
N VAL A 127 -17.53 -9.90 -13.39
CA VAL A 127 -18.12 -8.81 -12.61
C VAL A 127 -18.26 -9.13 -11.12
N SER A 128 -18.16 -10.39 -10.74
CA SER A 128 -18.29 -10.82 -9.34
C SER A 128 -16.96 -10.91 -8.61
N VAL A 129 -15.84 -10.59 -9.26
CA VAL A 129 -14.50 -10.77 -8.71
C VAL A 129 -13.72 -9.45 -8.80
N VAL A 130 -12.92 -9.17 -7.76
CA VAL A 130 -12.01 -8.02 -7.75
C VAL A 130 -11.01 -8.15 -8.90
N ASP A 131 -10.83 -7.06 -9.63
CA ASP A 131 -9.93 -7.01 -10.78
C ASP A 131 -8.49 -6.75 -10.32
N ILE A 132 -7.68 -7.79 -10.27
CA ILE A 132 -6.27 -7.67 -9.90
C ILE A 132 -5.46 -7.25 -11.11
N GLN A 133 -4.90 -6.05 -11.06
CA GLN A 133 -4.14 -5.46 -12.16
C GLN A 133 -2.68 -5.92 -12.16
N ASP A 134 -2.12 -6.17 -10.98
CA ASP A 134 -0.71 -6.50 -10.83
C ASP A 134 -0.47 -7.14 -9.46
N PHE A 135 0.62 -7.88 -9.32
CA PHE A 135 1.12 -8.34 -8.02
C PHE A 135 2.64 -8.47 -8.09
N PHE A 136 3.31 -8.23 -6.97
CA PHE A 136 4.77 -8.21 -6.92
C PHE A 136 5.26 -8.39 -5.49
N GLU A 137 6.56 -8.66 -5.34
CA GLU A 137 7.24 -8.76 -4.06
C GLU A 137 8.19 -7.58 -3.89
N GLU A 138 8.16 -6.98 -2.71
CA GLU A 138 9.04 -5.86 -2.34
C GLU A 138 9.01 -5.70 -0.82
N ASN A 139 10.01 -5.05 -0.24
CA ASN A 139 10.09 -4.82 1.21
C ASN A 139 10.02 -6.09 2.05
N GLY A 140 10.46 -7.22 1.49
CA GLY A 140 10.42 -8.51 2.17
C GLY A 140 9.03 -9.11 2.29
N THR A 141 8.03 -8.56 1.60
CA THR A 141 6.65 -9.03 1.61
C THR A 141 6.07 -9.00 0.20
N ALA A 142 4.76 -9.03 0.07
CA ALA A 142 4.09 -9.07 -1.24
C ALA A 142 2.94 -8.07 -1.28
N TYR A 143 2.61 -7.66 -2.49
CA TYR A 143 1.58 -6.67 -2.77
C TYR A 143 0.73 -7.11 -3.94
N PHE A 144 -0.55 -6.73 -3.94
CA PHE A 144 -1.33 -6.79 -5.18
C PHE A 144 -2.08 -5.47 -5.41
N VAL A 145 -2.29 -5.17 -6.68
CA VAL A 145 -2.91 -3.92 -7.14
C VAL A 145 -4.29 -4.22 -7.68
N MET A 146 -5.29 -3.49 -7.20
CA MET A 146 -6.69 -3.66 -7.59
C MET A 146 -7.35 -2.34 -7.95
#